data_1d4b49699665b71f16edb807e4682255
#
_entry.id   1d4b49699665b71f16edb807e4682255
#
_cell.length_a   1.000
_cell.length_b   1.000
_cell.length_c   1.000
_cell.angle_alpha   90.00
_cell.angle_beta   90.00
_cell.angle_gamma   90.00
#
_symmetry.space_group_name_H-M   'P 1'
#
loop_
_entity.id
_entity.type
_entity.pdbx_description
1 polymer ?
#
loop_
_entity_poly.entity_id
_entity_poly.type
_entity_poly.pdbx_seq_one_letter_code
_entity_poly.pdbx_strand_id
1 'polypeptide(L)'
;SHRGQLAPQACVDVAERSVASGFDDSVAYGRERFRELVTSPQAQALRHAFFAERVATKPAGLSADEVVPIRKAGVVGAGTMGTGIAMCFLNAGIPVVLVEQNETVLASSVETVGKTYRNDVAKGRIAEAMQRTRCDALTPTLRYESLHDCDIVVEAVFEDMGVKQQVLASIEENLRPDALIATNTSFLDIDALAAGLRRPENVVGMHFFSPAHIMKLLENVRGARSSPRALATIQALGKRLGKVAVMVGVSDGFVATGCWRDAPASATSCWRRERCPSR
;
A
#
# COMPACT_ATOMS: atom_id res chain seq x y z
N SER A 1 18.58 6.74 -3.21
CA SER A 1 19.45 7.38 -2.22
C SER A 1 19.41 6.59 -0.92
N HIS A 2 20.58 6.13 -0.48
CA HIS A 2 20.75 5.31 0.73
C HIS A 2 21.30 6.16 1.88
N ARG A 3 20.70 7.34 2.14
CA ARG A 3 21.17 8.25 3.19
C ARG A 3 21.26 7.53 4.55
N GLY A 4 22.40 7.67 5.22
CA GLY A 4 22.67 7.05 6.52
C GLY A 4 23.07 5.57 6.46
N GLN A 5 23.12 4.93 5.30
CA GLN A 5 23.66 3.58 5.17
C GLN A 5 25.17 3.61 5.00
N LEU A 6 25.88 2.77 5.76
CA LEU A 6 27.34 2.71 5.77
C LEU A 6 27.93 1.93 4.58
N ALA A 7 27.24 0.89 4.15
CA ALA A 7 27.75 0.00 3.10
C ALA A 7 27.97 0.69 1.74
N PRO A 8 27.09 1.55 1.21
CA PRO A 8 27.34 2.25 -0.04
C PRO A 8 28.59 3.12 -0.03
N GLN A 9 28.84 3.82 1.10
CA GLN A 9 30.07 4.62 1.24
C GLN A 9 31.32 3.72 1.26
N ALA A 10 31.29 2.64 2.02
CA ALA A 10 32.40 1.71 2.06
C ALA A 10 32.70 1.06 0.69
N CYS A 11 31.68 0.84 -0.14
CA CYS A 11 31.89 0.39 -1.53
C CYS A 11 32.64 1.43 -2.37
N VAL A 12 32.32 2.72 -2.20
CA VAL A 12 33.04 3.81 -2.87
C VAL A 12 34.49 3.86 -2.39
N ASP A 13 34.71 3.82 -1.08
CA ASP A 13 36.04 3.85 -0.48
C ASP A 13 36.93 2.68 -0.98
N VAL A 14 36.37 1.47 -1.11
CA VAL A 14 37.08 0.32 -1.68
C VAL A 14 37.40 0.52 -3.17
N ALA A 15 36.45 1.09 -3.94
CA ALA A 15 36.67 1.37 -5.35
C ALA A 15 37.78 2.44 -5.56
N GLU A 16 37.76 3.53 -4.79
CA GLU A 16 38.80 4.57 -4.83
C GLU A 16 40.18 3.97 -4.46
N ARG A 17 40.24 3.15 -3.41
CA ARG A 17 41.50 2.49 -3.02
C ARG A 17 42.00 1.52 -4.09
N SER A 18 41.11 0.85 -4.83
CA SER A 18 41.53 -0.06 -5.91
C SER A 18 42.25 0.65 -7.06
N VAL A 19 42.02 1.94 -7.23
CA VAL A 19 42.73 2.78 -8.21
C VAL A 19 44.04 3.28 -7.68
N ALA A 20 44.11 3.56 -6.36
CA ALA A 20 45.27 4.18 -5.71
C ALA A 20 46.33 3.16 -5.20
N SER A 21 45.94 1.92 -4.93
CA SER A 21 46.81 0.84 -4.41
C SER A 21 46.71 -0.41 -5.26
N GLY A 22 47.62 -1.37 -5.07
CA GLY A 22 47.62 -2.66 -5.78
C GLY A 22 46.32 -3.48 -5.51
N PHE A 23 46.06 -4.46 -6.38
CA PHE A 23 44.89 -5.33 -6.31
C PHE A 23 44.75 -6.02 -4.94
N ASP A 24 45.85 -6.64 -4.47
CA ASP A 24 45.82 -7.39 -3.22
C ASP A 24 45.53 -6.51 -1.98
N ASP A 25 46.09 -5.31 -1.92
CA ASP A 25 45.81 -4.33 -0.87
C ASP A 25 44.36 -3.88 -0.87
N SER A 26 43.80 -3.65 -2.04
CA SER A 26 42.41 -3.29 -2.21
C SER A 26 41.47 -4.41 -1.76
N VAL A 27 41.77 -5.65 -2.11
CA VAL A 27 40.99 -6.83 -1.68
C VAL A 27 41.10 -7.04 -0.17
N ALA A 28 42.27 -6.87 0.42
CA ALA A 28 42.45 -6.99 1.87
C ALA A 28 41.63 -5.94 2.62
N TYR A 29 41.69 -4.68 2.18
CA TYR A 29 40.89 -3.59 2.72
C TYR A 29 39.39 -3.85 2.57
N GLY A 30 38.93 -4.31 1.40
CA GLY A 30 37.52 -4.63 1.16
C GLY A 30 37.02 -5.74 2.09
N ARG A 31 37.83 -6.77 2.38
CA ARG A 31 37.51 -7.84 3.34
C ARG A 31 37.38 -7.31 4.77
N GLU A 32 38.23 -6.39 5.17
CA GLU A 32 38.15 -5.75 6.49
C GLU A 32 36.88 -4.92 6.62
N ARG A 33 36.58 -4.05 5.66
CA ARG A 33 35.34 -3.26 5.62
C ARG A 33 34.09 -4.14 5.65
N PHE A 34 34.09 -5.25 4.91
CA PHE A 34 32.97 -6.20 4.93
C PHE A 34 32.76 -6.81 6.32
N ARG A 35 33.84 -7.23 7.02
CA ARG A 35 33.72 -7.80 8.38
C ARG A 35 33.13 -6.80 9.36
N GLU A 36 33.56 -5.54 9.32
CA GLU A 36 33.03 -4.48 10.17
C GLU A 36 31.55 -4.22 9.87
N LEU A 37 31.18 -4.10 8.59
CA LEU A 37 29.81 -3.83 8.18
C LEU A 37 28.86 -4.97 8.53
N VAL A 38 29.23 -6.23 8.30
CA VAL A 38 28.35 -7.38 8.50
C VAL A 38 28.02 -7.60 9.97
N THR A 39 28.88 -7.20 10.89
CA THR A 39 28.69 -7.29 12.35
C THR A 39 28.06 -6.03 12.95
N SER A 40 27.93 -4.96 12.17
CA SER A 40 27.39 -3.68 12.64
C SER A 40 25.92 -3.78 13.10
N PRO A 41 25.49 -2.95 14.05
CA PRO A 41 24.06 -2.84 14.43
C PRO A 41 23.17 -2.52 13.24
N GLN A 42 23.65 -1.71 12.28
CA GLN A 42 22.91 -1.38 11.07
C GLN A 42 22.64 -2.61 10.20
N ALA A 43 23.65 -3.47 10.01
CA ALA A 43 23.47 -4.71 9.25
C ALA A 43 22.52 -5.70 9.97
N GLN A 44 22.56 -5.75 11.31
CA GLN A 44 21.63 -6.54 12.10
C GLN A 44 20.19 -6.05 11.91
N ALA A 45 19.96 -4.74 12.01
CA ALA A 45 18.66 -4.12 11.82
C ALA A 45 18.11 -4.34 10.39
N LEU A 46 18.95 -4.18 9.36
CA LEU A 46 18.57 -4.40 7.97
C LEU A 46 18.20 -5.89 7.69
N ARG A 47 18.96 -6.84 8.26
CA ARG A 47 18.62 -8.27 8.18
C ARG A 47 17.30 -8.57 8.89
N HIS A 48 17.09 -8.01 10.08
CA HIS A 48 15.83 -8.17 10.80
C HIS A 48 14.65 -7.66 9.96
N ALA A 49 14.73 -6.45 9.44
CA ALA A 49 13.69 -5.87 8.59
C ALA A 49 13.42 -6.73 7.35
N PHE A 50 14.47 -7.22 6.68
CA PHE A 50 14.35 -8.09 5.51
C PHE A 50 13.58 -9.39 5.81
N PHE A 51 13.90 -10.05 6.93
CA PHE A 51 13.20 -11.29 7.30
C PHE A 51 11.79 -11.01 7.83
N ALA A 52 11.59 -9.91 8.57
CA ALA A 52 10.28 -9.51 9.05
C ALA A 52 9.30 -9.24 7.89
N GLU A 53 9.72 -8.51 6.85
CA GLU A 53 8.92 -8.29 5.64
C GLU A 53 8.54 -9.63 4.96
N ARG A 54 9.47 -10.58 4.88
CA ARG A 54 9.20 -11.90 4.27
C ARG A 54 8.22 -12.76 5.07
N VAL A 55 8.30 -12.70 6.40
CA VAL A 55 7.37 -13.43 7.29
C VAL A 55 5.99 -12.79 7.21
N ALA A 56 5.91 -11.46 7.29
CA ALA A 56 4.65 -10.72 7.27
C ALA A 56 3.84 -10.96 5.98
N THR A 57 4.53 -11.15 4.84
CA THR A 57 3.85 -11.40 3.55
C THR A 57 3.34 -12.83 3.37
N LYS A 58 3.58 -13.74 4.31
CA LYS A 58 3.15 -15.15 4.28
C LYS A 58 2.37 -15.51 5.55
N PRO A 59 1.16 -14.97 5.74
CA PRO A 59 0.36 -15.31 6.92
C PRO A 59 -0.01 -16.80 6.90
N ALA A 60 0.02 -17.42 8.10
CA ALA A 60 -0.37 -18.80 8.26
C ALA A 60 -1.86 -19.01 7.98
N GLY A 61 -2.22 -20.18 7.45
CA GLY A 61 -3.61 -20.61 7.28
C GLY A 61 -4.33 -20.05 6.07
N LEU A 62 -3.63 -19.43 5.11
CA LEU A 62 -4.20 -19.04 3.82
C LEU A 62 -3.66 -19.94 2.71
N SER A 63 -4.56 -20.52 1.88
CA SER A 63 -4.22 -21.31 0.71
C SER A 63 -4.12 -20.44 -0.54
N ALA A 64 -3.14 -20.76 -1.39
CA ALA A 64 -3.02 -20.12 -2.71
C ALA A 64 -4.19 -20.51 -3.65
N ASP A 65 -4.80 -21.66 -3.43
CA ASP A 65 -5.92 -22.18 -4.24
C ASP A 65 -7.22 -21.39 -4.01
N GLU A 66 -7.29 -20.62 -2.91
CA GLU A 66 -8.43 -19.77 -2.60
C GLU A 66 -8.36 -18.40 -3.26
N VAL A 67 -7.22 -18.04 -3.85
CA VAL A 67 -7.00 -16.74 -4.47
C VAL A 67 -7.81 -16.60 -5.75
N VAL A 68 -8.66 -15.58 -5.82
CA VAL A 68 -9.35 -15.23 -7.06
C VAL A 68 -8.63 -14.10 -7.79
N PRO A 69 -8.60 -14.15 -9.13
CA PRO A 69 -7.94 -13.11 -9.91
C PRO A 69 -8.72 -11.78 -9.84
N ILE A 70 -8.02 -10.71 -9.52
CA ILE A 70 -8.56 -9.34 -9.58
C ILE A 70 -8.13 -8.74 -10.93
N ARG A 71 -9.09 -8.54 -11.83
CA ARG A 71 -8.91 -8.00 -13.17
C ARG A 71 -9.35 -6.56 -13.30
N LYS A 72 -10.33 -6.13 -12.49
CA LYS A 72 -10.88 -4.78 -12.45
C LYS A 72 -11.20 -4.40 -11.01
N ALA A 73 -10.86 -3.20 -10.61
CA ALA A 73 -11.11 -2.68 -9.28
C ALA A 73 -12.03 -1.46 -9.32
N GLY A 74 -12.84 -1.30 -8.29
CA GLY A 74 -13.55 -0.07 -7.98
C GLY A 74 -12.88 0.65 -6.81
N VAL A 75 -12.94 1.97 -6.79
CA VAL A 75 -12.59 2.80 -5.63
C VAL A 75 -13.72 3.80 -5.43
N VAL A 76 -14.26 3.85 -4.22
CA VAL A 76 -15.33 4.78 -3.85
C VAL A 76 -14.78 5.82 -2.90
N GLY A 77 -14.92 7.10 -3.30
CA GLY A 77 -14.27 8.24 -2.68
C GLY A 77 -13.01 8.66 -3.44
N ALA A 78 -13.02 9.86 -4.02
CA ALA A 78 -11.91 10.43 -4.81
C ALA A 78 -11.08 11.45 -4.02
N GLY A 79 -11.09 11.40 -2.68
CA GLY A 79 -10.21 12.18 -1.82
C GLY A 79 -8.74 11.73 -1.94
N THR A 80 -7.88 12.26 -1.08
CA THR A 80 -6.44 11.97 -1.08
C THR A 80 -6.14 10.47 -1.02
N MET A 81 -6.85 9.71 -0.17
CA MET A 81 -6.62 8.27 -0.04
C MET A 81 -7.16 7.52 -1.26
N GLY A 82 -8.40 7.75 -1.68
CA GLY A 82 -8.97 7.05 -2.83
C GLY A 82 -8.21 7.31 -4.13
N THR A 83 -7.78 8.55 -4.38
CA THR A 83 -6.90 8.87 -5.52
C THR A 83 -5.60 8.07 -5.47
N GLY A 84 -4.95 8.01 -4.31
CA GLY A 84 -3.71 7.24 -4.14
C GLY A 84 -3.92 5.72 -4.26
N ILE A 85 -5.06 5.19 -3.78
CA ILE A 85 -5.43 3.77 -3.91
C ILE A 85 -5.71 3.42 -5.37
N ALA A 86 -6.45 4.27 -6.09
CA ALA A 86 -6.67 4.11 -7.53
C ALA A 86 -5.33 4.02 -8.28
N MET A 87 -4.37 4.88 -7.96
CA MET A 87 -3.03 4.82 -8.54
C MET A 87 -2.29 3.52 -8.20
N CYS A 88 -2.49 2.92 -7.01
CA CYS A 88 -1.89 1.61 -6.71
C CYS A 88 -2.37 0.53 -7.69
N PHE A 89 -3.67 0.48 -7.97
CA PHE A 89 -4.23 -0.46 -8.94
C PHE A 89 -3.75 -0.19 -10.37
N LEU A 90 -3.78 1.06 -10.81
CA LEU A 90 -3.29 1.47 -12.13
C LEU A 90 -1.80 1.13 -12.32
N ASN A 91 -0.98 1.31 -11.29
CA ASN A 91 0.44 0.93 -11.30
C ASN A 91 0.65 -0.57 -11.44
N ALA A 92 -0.28 -1.38 -10.93
CA ALA A 92 -0.28 -2.84 -11.05
C ALA A 92 -0.93 -3.36 -12.36
N GLY A 93 -1.31 -2.46 -13.26
CA GLY A 93 -1.97 -2.80 -14.53
C GLY A 93 -3.41 -3.30 -14.34
N ILE A 94 -4.10 -2.85 -13.29
CA ILE A 94 -5.49 -3.17 -13.02
C ILE A 94 -6.34 -1.94 -13.35
N PRO A 95 -7.30 -2.02 -14.30
CA PRO A 95 -8.25 -0.95 -14.59
C PRO A 95 -9.09 -0.58 -13.36
N VAL A 96 -9.41 0.71 -13.22
CA VAL A 96 -10.08 1.26 -12.05
C VAL A 96 -11.32 2.04 -12.45
N VAL A 97 -12.44 1.75 -11.81
CA VAL A 97 -13.62 2.63 -11.75
C VAL A 97 -13.52 3.48 -10.49
N LEU A 98 -13.39 4.79 -10.65
CA LEU A 98 -13.31 5.74 -9.54
C LEU A 98 -14.66 6.43 -9.39
N VAL A 99 -15.37 6.12 -8.30
CA VAL A 99 -16.69 6.68 -7.98
C VAL A 99 -16.54 7.79 -6.94
N GLU A 100 -17.15 8.93 -7.22
CA GLU A 100 -17.22 10.07 -6.30
C GLU A 100 -18.53 10.82 -6.56
N GLN A 101 -19.22 11.26 -5.53
CA GLN A 101 -20.49 11.97 -5.66
C GLN A 101 -20.33 13.45 -6.01
N ASN A 102 -19.18 14.04 -5.69
CA ASN A 102 -18.87 15.43 -5.99
C ASN A 102 -18.02 15.52 -7.27
N GLU A 103 -18.59 16.09 -8.33
CA GLU A 103 -17.95 16.21 -9.64
C GLU A 103 -16.63 17.00 -9.57
N THR A 104 -16.56 18.05 -8.76
CA THR A 104 -15.35 18.86 -8.60
C THR A 104 -14.24 18.07 -7.95
N VAL A 105 -14.54 17.25 -6.94
CA VAL A 105 -13.58 16.38 -6.28
C VAL A 105 -13.10 15.29 -7.26
N LEU A 106 -14.02 14.71 -8.02
CA LEU A 106 -13.69 13.71 -9.03
C LEU A 106 -12.74 14.28 -10.10
N ALA A 107 -13.06 15.44 -10.65
CA ALA A 107 -12.23 16.11 -11.66
C ALA A 107 -10.83 16.44 -11.11
N SER A 108 -10.74 16.95 -9.89
CA SER A 108 -9.48 17.24 -9.21
C SER A 108 -8.62 15.98 -8.99
N SER A 109 -9.27 14.84 -8.67
CA SER A 109 -8.60 13.55 -8.53
C SER A 109 -8.00 13.09 -9.85
N VAL A 110 -8.77 13.14 -10.94
CA VAL A 110 -8.31 12.76 -12.28
C VAL A 110 -7.12 13.63 -12.73
N GLU A 111 -7.21 14.94 -12.48
CA GLU A 111 -6.10 15.86 -12.77
C GLU A 111 -4.84 15.51 -11.96
N THR A 112 -5.00 15.19 -10.67
CA THR A 112 -3.91 14.78 -9.78
C THR A 112 -3.21 13.52 -10.28
N VAL A 113 -3.97 12.51 -10.72
CA VAL A 113 -3.43 11.28 -11.32
C VAL A 113 -2.62 11.62 -12.57
N GLY A 114 -3.22 12.39 -13.50
CA GLY A 114 -2.55 12.79 -14.74
C GLY A 114 -1.27 13.60 -14.48
N LYS A 115 -1.32 14.57 -13.55
CA LYS A 115 -0.16 15.39 -13.16
C LYS A 115 0.96 14.55 -12.55
N THR A 116 0.61 13.58 -11.69
CA THR A 116 1.60 12.71 -11.06
C THR A 116 2.33 11.86 -12.10
N TYR A 117 1.61 11.25 -13.04
CA TYR A 117 2.24 10.46 -14.08
C TYR A 117 3.03 11.30 -15.08
N ARG A 118 2.58 12.51 -15.44
CA ARG A 118 3.39 13.45 -16.24
C ARG A 118 4.71 13.80 -15.54
N ASN A 119 4.69 14.04 -14.25
CA ASN A 119 5.90 14.30 -13.47
C ASN A 119 6.84 13.08 -13.43
N ASP A 120 6.31 11.85 -13.39
CA ASP A 120 7.11 10.64 -13.42
C ASP A 120 7.77 10.43 -14.81
N VAL A 121 7.08 10.77 -15.89
CA VAL A 121 7.68 10.81 -17.25
C VAL A 121 8.80 11.84 -17.32
N ALA A 122 8.54 13.07 -16.87
CA ALA A 122 9.55 14.15 -16.87
C ALA A 122 10.82 13.81 -16.08
N LYS A 123 10.68 12.95 -15.02
CA LYS A 123 11.79 12.44 -14.22
C LYS A 123 12.41 11.15 -14.76
N GLY A 124 11.97 10.66 -15.92
CA GLY A 124 12.45 9.43 -16.53
C GLY A 124 12.12 8.14 -15.76
N ARG A 125 11.11 8.18 -14.87
CA ARG A 125 10.70 7.02 -14.06
C ARG A 125 9.82 6.04 -14.82
N ILE A 126 8.99 6.55 -15.72
CA ILE A 126 8.12 5.78 -16.63
C ILE A 126 8.19 6.36 -18.03
N ALA A 127 7.88 5.52 -19.04
CA ALA A 127 7.74 5.97 -20.42
C ALA A 127 6.36 6.63 -20.63
N GLU A 128 6.24 7.52 -21.63
CA GLU A 128 4.97 8.15 -22.00
C GLU A 128 3.87 7.14 -22.36
N ALA A 129 4.23 6.04 -23.04
CA ALA A 129 3.29 4.98 -23.34
C ALA A 129 2.65 4.38 -22.07
N MET A 130 3.45 4.19 -21.01
CA MET A 130 2.97 3.70 -19.73
C MET A 130 2.05 4.72 -19.04
N GLN A 131 2.37 6.01 -19.11
CA GLN A 131 1.52 7.08 -18.60
C GLN A 131 0.14 7.06 -19.27
N ARG A 132 0.12 6.97 -20.62
CA ARG A 132 -1.12 6.88 -21.40
C ARG A 132 -1.94 5.65 -20.98
N THR A 133 -1.34 4.47 -21.01
CA THR A 133 -1.99 3.21 -20.62
C THR A 133 -2.64 3.31 -19.23
N ARG A 134 -1.94 3.90 -18.24
CA ARG A 134 -2.47 4.04 -16.88
C ARG A 134 -3.61 5.05 -16.81
N CYS A 135 -3.52 6.18 -17.51
CA CYS A 135 -4.59 7.17 -17.54
C CYS A 135 -5.84 6.62 -18.24
N ASP A 136 -5.68 5.90 -19.35
CA ASP A 136 -6.79 5.31 -20.11
C ASP A 136 -7.49 4.17 -19.35
N ALA A 137 -6.79 3.54 -18.39
CA ALA A 137 -7.34 2.51 -17.51
C ALA A 137 -8.13 3.06 -16.32
N LEU A 138 -8.22 4.39 -16.15
CA LEU A 138 -9.04 5.05 -15.13
C LEU A 138 -10.38 5.48 -15.71
N THR A 139 -11.47 4.99 -15.14
CA THR A 139 -12.85 5.37 -15.49
C THR A 139 -13.47 6.17 -14.34
N PRO A 140 -13.45 7.51 -14.37
CA PRO A 140 -14.11 8.33 -13.37
C PRO A 140 -15.62 8.36 -13.60
N THR A 141 -16.43 8.30 -12.55
CA THR A 141 -17.89 8.31 -12.64
C THR A 141 -18.53 8.81 -11.36
N LEU A 142 -19.76 9.34 -11.46
CA LEU A 142 -20.62 9.70 -10.33
C LEU A 142 -21.56 8.55 -9.91
N ARG A 143 -21.53 7.41 -10.62
CA ARG A 143 -22.57 6.38 -10.57
C ARG A 143 -22.03 5.06 -10.04
N TYR A 144 -22.70 4.51 -9.01
CA TYR A 144 -22.39 3.21 -8.40
C TYR A 144 -22.60 2.03 -9.36
N GLU A 145 -23.55 2.14 -10.30
CA GLU A 145 -23.86 1.08 -11.28
C GLU A 145 -22.62 0.71 -12.13
N SER A 146 -21.68 1.64 -12.28
CA SER A 146 -20.43 1.37 -13.01
C SER A 146 -19.51 0.36 -12.29
N LEU A 147 -19.82 -0.01 -11.03
CA LEU A 147 -19.06 -0.99 -10.26
C LEU A 147 -19.44 -2.46 -10.58
N HIS A 148 -20.50 -2.69 -11.35
CA HIS A 148 -21.13 -4.00 -11.55
C HIS A 148 -20.19 -5.12 -12.01
N ASP A 149 -19.13 -4.80 -12.73
CA ASP A 149 -18.14 -5.74 -13.28
C ASP A 149 -16.79 -5.71 -12.54
N CYS A 150 -16.68 -4.99 -11.41
CA CYS A 150 -15.50 -4.99 -10.57
C CYS A 150 -15.37 -6.30 -9.77
N ASP A 151 -14.12 -6.77 -9.63
CA ASP A 151 -13.79 -7.96 -8.81
C ASP A 151 -13.62 -7.60 -7.33
N ILE A 152 -13.20 -6.39 -7.07
CA ILE A 152 -13.05 -5.80 -5.73
C ILE A 152 -13.38 -4.32 -5.77
N VAL A 153 -14.02 -3.81 -4.72
CA VAL A 153 -14.21 -2.38 -4.51
C VAL A 153 -13.61 -1.96 -3.19
N VAL A 154 -12.78 -0.92 -3.20
CA VAL A 154 -12.20 -0.33 -1.99
C VAL A 154 -12.95 0.96 -1.65
N GLU A 155 -13.60 0.98 -0.49
CA GLU A 155 -14.22 2.17 0.08
C GLU A 155 -13.16 3.03 0.77
N ALA A 156 -13.10 4.31 0.41
CA ALA A 156 -12.15 5.30 0.92
C ALA A 156 -12.82 6.67 1.15
N VAL A 157 -14.07 6.65 1.64
CA VAL A 157 -14.83 7.86 2.00
C VAL A 157 -14.50 8.33 3.41
N PHE A 158 -15.20 9.38 3.87
CA PHE A 158 -14.98 9.98 5.18
C PHE A 158 -15.09 8.95 6.32
N GLU A 159 -14.25 9.13 7.36
CA GLU A 159 -14.08 8.17 8.47
C GLU A 159 -15.20 8.35 9.51
N ASP A 160 -16.40 7.93 9.14
CA ASP A 160 -17.61 7.92 9.96
C ASP A 160 -18.36 6.60 9.76
N MET A 161 -18.80 5.98 10.85
CA MET A 161 -19.44 4.66 10.83
C MET A 161 -20.72 4.65 9.97
N GLY A 162 -21.59 5.66 10.15
CA GLY A 162 -22.87 5.72 9.44
C GLY A 162 -22.68 5.98 7.95
N VAL A 163 -21.77 6.89 7.60
CA VAL A 163 -21.41 7.18 6.20
C VAL A 163 -20.86 5.93 5.52
N LYS A 164 -19.91 5.24 6.16
CA LYS A 164 -19.32 4.02 5.58
C LYS A 164 -20.33 2.90 5.44
N GLN A 165 -21.21 2.67 6.42
CA GLN A 165 -22.27 1.67 6.31
C GLN A 165 -23.21 1.93 5.12
N GLN A 166 -23.63 3.18 4.91
CA GLN A 166 -24.46 3.57 3.76
C GLN A 166 -23.73 3.33 2.42
N VAL A 167 -22.47 3.73 2.34
CA VAL A 167 -21.65 3.56 1.15
C VAL A 167 -21.40 2.07 0.87
N LEU A 168 -21.08 1.27 1.88
CA LEU A 168 -20.88 -0.17 1.74
C LEU A 168 -22.14 -0.90 1.27
N ALA A 169 -23.33 -0.49 1.76
CA ALA A 169 -24.61 -1.01 1.28
C ALA A 169 -24.82 -0.67 -0.21
N SER A 170 -24.56 0.59 -0.61
CA SER A 170 -24.68 1.02 -2.01
C SER A 170 -23.66 0.30 -2.91
N ILE A 171 -22.46 0.02 -2.43
CA ILE A 171 -21.47 -0.80 -3.14
C ILE A 171 -22.02 -2.22 -3.33
N GLU A 172 -22.49 -2.86 -2.25
CA GLU A 172 -22.98 -4.25 -2.32
C GLU A 172 -24.17 -4.43 -3.27
N GLU A 173 -25.07 -3.45 -3.33
CA GLU A 173 -26.23 -3.46 -4.25
C GLU A 173 -25.82 -3.46 -5.72
N ASN A 174 -24.68 -2.84 -6.04
CA ASN A 174 -24.21 -2.67 -7.40
C ASN A 174 -23.10 -3.67 -7.79
N LEU A 175 -22.72 -4.57 -6.89
CA LEU A 175 -21.69 -5.58 -7.14
C LEU A 175 -22.28 -6.97 -7.41
N ARG A 176 -21.59 -7.73 -8.24
CA ARG A 176 -21.88 -9.16 -8.39
C ARG A 176 -21.62 -9.91 -7.09
N PRO A 177 -22.31 -11.03 -6.85
CA PRO A 177 -22.30 -11.74 -5.56
C PRO A 177 -20.92 -12.22 -5.09
N ASP A 178 -20.01 -12.48 -6.00
CA ASP A 178 -18.67 -13.03 -5.74
C ASP A 178 -17.58 -11.97 -5.62
N ALA A 179 -17.90 -10.70 -5.85
CA ALA A 179 -16.95 -9.61 -5.71
C ALA A 179 -16.62 -9.30 -4.24
N LEU A 180 -15.42 -8.80 -4.00
CA LEU A 180 -14.95 -8.42 -2.67
C LEU A 180 -15.23 -6.94 -2.38
N ILE A 181 -15.48 -6.64 -1.12
CA ILE A 181 -15.61 -5.30 -0.60
C ILE A 181 -14.50 -5.08 0.41
N ALA A 182 -13.69 -4.05 0.19
CA ALA A 182 -12.65 -3.66 1.13
C ALA A 182 -12.94 -2.25 1.67
N THR A 183 -12.69 -2.02 2.95
CA THR A 183 -12.73 -0.68 3.54
C THR A 183 -11.33 -0.21 3.89
N ASN A 184 -11.03 1.07 3.62
CA ASN A 184 -9.75 1.69 3.98
C ASN A 184 -9.84 2.42 5.33
N THR A 185 -10.76 2.02 6.21
CA THR A 185 -10.84 2.59 7.56
C THR A 185 -9.51 2.45 8.29
N SER A 186 -9.20 3.41 9.15
CA SER A 186 -7.97 3.42 9.95
C SER A 186 -8.16 2.82 11.34
N PHE A 187 -9.41 2.76 11.85
CA PHE A 187 -9.70 2.34 13.23
C PHE A 187 -11.14 1.84 13.46
N LEU A 188 -12.07 2.00 12.51
CA LEU A 188 -13.44 1.52 12.70
C LEU A 188 -13.49 -0.01 12.67
N ASP A 189 -14.38 -0.57 13.47
CA ASP A 189 -14.62 -2.00 13.54
C ASP A 189 -15.23 -2.52 12.23
N ILE A 190 -14.48 -3.38 11.54
CA ILE A 190 -14.88 -3.95 10.25
C ILE A 190 -16.09 -4.88 10.40
N ASP A 191 -16.21 -5.57 11.53
CA ASP A 191 -17.36 -6.44 11.78
C ASP A 191 -18.63 -5.64 11.98
N ALA A 192 -18.55 -4.47 12.64
CA ALA A 192 -19.66 -3.53 12.75
C ALA A 192 -20.02 -2.90 11.40
N LEU A 193 -19.05 -2.58 10.56
CA LEU A 193 -19.28 -2.11 9.19
C LEU A 193 -19.97 -3.16 8.32
N ALA A 194 -19.58 -4.43 8.44
CA ALA A 194 -20.12 -5.54 7.66
C ALA A 194 -21.46 -6.05 8.20
N ALA A 195 -21.90 -5.66 9.39
CA ALA A 195 -23.06 -6.24 10.06
C ALA A 195 -24.37 -6.09 9.28
N GLY A 196 -24.54 -4.98 8.56
CA GLY A 196 -25.74 -4.67 7.75
C GLY A 196 -25.71 -5.24 6.33
N LEU A 197 -24.63 -5.86 5.90
CA LEU A 197 -24.46 -6.38 4.56
C LEU A 197 -24.99 -7.82 4.43
N ARG A 198 -25.44 -8.17 3.24
CA ARG A 198 -25.96 -9.50 2.91
C ARG A 198 -24.86 -10.56 2.81
N ARG A 199 -23.64 -10.13 2.47
CA ARG A 199 -22.46 -10.98 2.21
C ARG A 199 -21.25 -10.53 3.01
N PRO A 200 -21.33 -10.53 4.35
CA PRO A 200 -20.27 -10.05 5.21
C PRO A 200 -18.96 -10.86 5.10
N GLU A 201 -19.06 -12.11 4.57
CA GLU A 201 -17.89 -12.96 4.29
C GLU A 201 -17.00 -12.44 3.16
N ASN A 202 -17.51 -11.54 2.31
CA ASN A 202 -16.75 -10.86 1.27
C ASN A 202 -16.16 -9.51 1.72
N VAL A 203 -16.37 -9.12 2.98
CA VAL A 203 -15.87 -7.84 3.53
C VAL A 203 -14.54 -8.04 4.24
N VAL A 204 -13.61 -7.15 3.94
CA VAL A 204 -12.25 -7.13 4.49
C VAL A 204 -11.79 -5.69 4.73
N GLY A 205 -10.76 -5.51 5.56
CA GLY A 205 -10.05 -4.23 5.62
C GLY A 205 -8.83 -4.24 4.71
N MET A 206 -8.59 -3.12 4.03
CA MET A 206 -7.35 -2.83 3.31
C MET A 206 -6.90 -1.42 3.68
N HIS A 207 -6.22 -1.31 4.82
CA HIS A 207 -5.77 -0.02 5.35
C HIS A 207 -4.46 0.40 4.69
N PHE A 208 -4.55 1.35 3.76
CA PHE A 208 -3.42 1.98 3.09
C PHE A 208 -2.93 3.19 3.90
N PHE A 209 -1.64 3.50 3.79
CA PHE A 209 -1.01 4.65 4.45
C PHE A 209 -0.76 5.79 3.46
N SER A 210 -0.95 7.03 3.91
CA SER A 210 -0.83 8.22 3.08
C SER A 210 0.64 8.62 2.84
N PRO A 211 1.04 8.93 1.59
CA PRO A 211 0.33 8.80 0.32
C PRO A 211 0.28 7.34 -0.16
N ALA A 212 -0.94 6.82 -0.47
CA ALA A 212 -1.14 5.39 -0.70
C ALA A 212 -0.26 4.81 -1.83
N HIS A 213 -0.03 5.53 -2.91
CA HIS A 213 0.79 5.08 -4.03
C HIS A 213 2.31 5.07 -3.75
N ILE A 214 2.77 5.67 -2.63
CA ILE A 214 4.18 5.74 -2.23
C ILE A 214 4.48 4.81 -1.06
N MET A 215 3.63 4.84 -0.02
CA MET A 215 3.84 4.08 1.20
C MET A 215 3.74 2.57 0.93
N LYS A 216 4.70 1.82 1.44
CA LYS A 216 4.79 0.37 1.17
C LYS A 216 3.89 -0.47 2.05
N LEU A 217 3.63 -0.05 3.29
CA LEU A 217 2.81 -0.81 4.22
C LEU A 217 1.35 -0.83 3.79
N LEU A 218 0.74 -2.01 3.89
CA LEU A 218 -0.68 -2.26 3.74
C LEU A 218 -1.10 -3.22 4.86
N GLU A 219 -2.03 -2.81 5.72
CA GLU A 219 -2.65 -3.71 6.68
C GLU A 219 -3.91 -4.33 6.06
N ASN A 220 -3.86 -5.63 5.86
CA ASN A 220 -5.04 -6.43 5.50
C ASN A 220 -5.74 -6.86 6.78
N VAL A 221 -6.93 -6.33 7.03
CA VAL A 221 -7.62 -6.56 8.31
C VAL A 221 -8.66 -7.66 8.14
N ARG A 222 -8.51 -8.68 8.99
CA ARG A 222 -9.42 -9.83 9.06
C ARG A 222 -10.57 -9.50 10.00
N GLY A 223 -11.79 -9.39 9.46
CA GLY A 223 -13.02 -9.43 10.26
C GLY A 223 -13.36 -10.86 10.69
N ALA A 224 -14.20 -10.99 11.72
CA ALA A 224 -14.62 -12.29 12.25
C ALA A 224 -15.35 -13.16 11.22
N ARG A 225 -16.02 -12.53 10.24
CA ARG A 225 -16.78 -13.21 9.18
C ARG A 225 -16.07 -13.26 7.83
N SER A 226 -14.92 -12.58 7.68
CA SER A 226 -14.15 -12.57 6.43
C SER A 226 -13.76 -13.99 6.01
N SER A 227 -14.12 -14.39 4.79
CA SER A 227 -13.84 -15.73 4.28
C SER A 227 -12.35 -15.96 4.00
N PRO A 228 -11.86 -17.20 4.08
CA PRO A 228 -10.49 -17.54 3.70
C PRO A 228 -10.16 -17.09 2.27
N ARG A 229 -11.12 -17.25 1.34
CA ARG A 229 -11.03 -16.77 -0.05
C ARG A 229 -10.77 -15.26 -0.12
N ALA A 230 -11.53 -14.46 0.62
CA ALA A 230 -11.36 -13.00 0.64
C ALA A 230 -9.98 -12.62 1.19
N LEU A 231 -9.58 -13.23 2.32
CA LEU A 231 -8.29 -12.96 2.97
C LEU A 231 -7.10 -13.39 2.10
N ALA A 232 -7.14 -14.58 1.49
CA ALA A 232 -6.09 -15.04 0.58
C ALA A 232 -5.97 -14.11 -0.65
N THR A 233 -7.11 -13.67 -1.19
CA THR A 233 -7.14 -12.78 -2.35
C THR A 233 -6.54 -11.42 -2.06
N ILE A 234 -6.92 -10.75 -0.95
CA ILE A 234 -6.34 -9.43 -0.62
C ILE A 234 -4.86 -9.51 -0.25
N GLN A 235 -4.42 -10.64 0.32
CA GLN A 235 -3.00 -10.86 0.62
C GLN A 235 -2.18 -10.99 -0.68
N ALA A 236 -2.66 -11.75 -1.63
CA ALA A 236 -2.05 -11.87 -2.96
C ALA A 236 -2.10 -10.54 -3.73
N LEU A 237 -3.24 -9.83 -3.64
CA LEU A 237 -3.42 -8.51 -4.24
C LEU A 237 -2.43 -7.50 -3.67
N GLY A 238 -2.26 -7.43 -2.35
CA GLY A 238 -1.28 -6.54 -1.71
C GLY A 238 0.13 -6.71 -2.29
N LYS A 239 0.56 -7.96 -2.50
CA LYS A 239 1.84 -8.27 -3.16
C LYS A 239 1.86 -7.76 -4.62
N ARG A 240 0.78 -7.96 -5.38
CA ARG A 240 0.65 -7.47 -6.77
C ARG A 240 0.69 -5.95 -6.85
N LEU A 241 0.14 -5.25 -5.84
CA LEU A 241 0.20 -3.79 -5.71
C LEU A 241 1.59 -3.28 -5.26
N GLY A 242 2.58 -4.15 -5.09
CA GLY A 242 3.93 -3.79 -4.63
C GLY A 242 4.00 -3.38 -3.16
N LYS A 243 3.05 -3.84 -2.34
CA LYS A 243 2.97 -3.54 -0.91
C LYS A 243 3.62 -4.62 -0.05
N VAL A 244 4.06 -4.22 1.13
CA VAL A 244 4.33 -5.11 2.26
C VAL A 244 2.99 -5.30 2.97
N ALA A 245 2.26 -6.34 2.56
CA ALA A 245 0.93 -6.63 3.08
C ALA A 245 1.04 -7.47 4.36
N VAL A 246 0.52 -6.95 5.46
CA VAL A 246 0.51 -7.59 6.78
C VAL A 246 -0.92 -7.95 7.13
N MET A 247 -1.18 -9.23 7.48
CA MET A 247 -2.49 -9.65 7.95
C MET A 247 -2.63 -9.32 9.44
N VAL A 248 -3.66 -8.55 9.79
CA VAL A 248 -3.95 -8.12 11.17
C VAL A 248 -5.40 -8.44 11.54
N GLY A 249 -5.69 -8.50 12.83
CA GLY A 249 -7.06 -8.60 13.35
C GLY A 249 -7.69 -7.23 13.57
N VAL A 250 -9.01 -7.24 13.88
CA VAL A 250 -9.73 -6.03 14.30
C VAL A 250 -9.24 -5.62 15.69
N SER A 251 -8.75 -4.39 15.80
CA SER A 251 -8.34 -3.74 17.04
C SER A 251 -8.35 -2.22 16.86
N ASP A 252 -8.39 -1.45 17.94
CA ASP A 252 -8.35 0.01 17.84
C ASP A 252 -7.04 0.52 17.22
N GLY A 253 -7.15 1.10 16.02
CA GLY A 253 -6.00 1.57 15.22
C GLY A 253 -5.17 0.44 14.61
N PHE A 254 -5.70 -0.78 14.54
CA PHE A 254 -5.03 -1.99 14.06
C PHE A 254 -3.64 -2.16 14.70
N VAL A 255 -2.57 -2.43 13.93
CA VAL A 255 -1.21 -2.58 14.49
C VAL A 255 -0.42 -1.27 14.36
N ALA A 256 -0.31 -0.71 13.18
CA ALA A 256 0.59 0.41 12.95
C ALA A 256 0.08 1.71 13.59
N THR A 257 -1.22 2.00 13.51
CA THR A 257 -1.81 3.19 14.14
C THR A 257 -1.88 3.02 15.67
N GLY A 258 -2.19 1.80 16.16
CA GLY A 258 -2.15 1.46 17.59
C GLY A 258 -0.76 1.65 18.19
N CYS A 259 0.27 1.05 17.59
CA CYS A 259 1.66 1.25 18.02
C CYS A 259 2.10 2.73 18.01
N TRP A 260 1.51 3.55 17.14
CA TRP A 260 1.82 4.99 17.07
C TRP A 260 1.21 5.78 18.23
N ARG A 261 0.02 5.41 18.69
CA ARG A 261 -0.64 6.03 19.85
C ARG A 261 0.11 5.74 21.14
N ASP A 262 0.61 4.51 21.29
CA ASP A 262 1.31 4.03 22.49
C ASP A 262 2.80 4.37 22.49
N ALA A 263 3.34 4.91 21.39
CA ALA A 263 4.75 5.26 21.28
C ALA A 263 5.09 6.44 22.21
N PRO A 264 6.16 6.34 23.04
CA PRO A 264 6.56 7.42 23.91
C PRO A 264 6.87 8.69 23.12
N ALA A 265 6.60 9.87 23.71
CA ALA A 265 6.77 11.18 23.04
C ALA A 265 8.16 11.39 22.42
N SER A 266 9.19 10.72 22.98
CA SER A 266 10.55 10.70 22.42
C SER A 266 10.66 10.02 21.07
N ALA A 267 9.90 8.94 20.83
CA ALA A 267 9.87 8.23 19.55
C ALA A 267 9.11 9.03 18.48
N THR A 268 7.99 9.67 18.86
CA THR A 268 7.20 10.51 17.95
C THR A 268 7.93 11.80 17.55
N SER A 269 8.80 12.34 18.41
CA SER A 269 9.61 13.53 18.10
C SER A 269 10.73 13.25 17.10
N CYS A 270 11.31 12.06 17.11
CA CYS A 270 12.32 11.63 16.15
C CYS A 270 11.74 11.56 14.73
N TRP A 271 10.55 11.00 14.56
CA TRP A 271 9.84 10.93 13.28
C TRP A 271 9.39 12.30 12.75
N ARG A 272 9.07 13.26 13.62
CA ARG A 272 8.71 14.62 13.22
C ARG A 272 9.92 15.40 12.69
N ARG A 273 11.11 15.17 13.24
CA ARG A 273 12.34 15.87 12.82
C ARG A 273 12.83 15.43 11.43
N GLU A 274 12.64 14.16 11.06
CA GLU A 274 13.05 13.66 9.75
C GLU A 274 12.11 14.09 8.60
N ARG A 275 10.89 14.52 8.88
CA ARG A 275 9.93 15.00 7.89
C ARG A 275 9.96 16.50 7.61
N CYS A 276 10.74 17.28 8.32
CA CYS A 276 10.99 18.69 8.01
C CYS A 276 12.39 18.81 7.41
N PRO A 277 12.56 18.77 6.07
CA PRO A 277 13.74 19.37 5.48
C PRO A 277 13.56 20.88 5.69
N SER A 278 14.32 21.44 6.60
CA SER A 278 14.56 22.88 6.64
C SER A 278 14.95 23.36 5.24
N ARG A 279 14.19 24.28 4.73
CA ARG A 279 14.31 25.23 3.62
C ARG A 279 15.60 25.17 2.80
#